data_c33baa7f10c3ac65389c1d8a7cc0bac3
#
_entry.id   c33baa7f10c3ac65389c1d8a7cc0bac3
#
_cell.length_a   1.000
_cell.length_b   1.000
_cell.length_c   1.000
_cell.angle_alpha   90.00
_cell.angle_beta   90.00
_cell.angle_gamma   90.00
#
_symmetry.space_group_name_H-M   'P 1'
#
loop_
_entity.id
_entity.type
_entity.pdbx_description
1 polymer ?
#
loop_
_entity_poly.entity_id
_entity_poly.type
_entity_poly.pdbx_seq_one_letter_code
_entity_poly.pdbx_strand_id
1 'polypeptide(L)'
;DVFDKYIWPRATESPKGISLPWTTYDQDKNNKNACTNAPACLTAVLLYNKYKTKSYLDIAKQLYEFNIKNMPDAERVEEPPLTYTQGTFGEACRQLYHVTGEKSYMDKAGKVLYYAVTSNRCTDTSSGLLRHEGTSMDQSLFKAVYIPYAVNYVLDDKADTYTARAIKEKLLHNATALSKNLDRKMYPRMYADYFWGTTF
;
A
#
# COMPACT_ATOMS: atom_id res chain seq x y z
N ASP A 1 -4.14 -11.87 -20.62
CA ASP A 1 -4.38 -12.23 -19.22
C ASP A 1 -5.57 -11.48 -18.64
N VAL A 2 -5.83 -11.63 -17.34
CA VAL A 2 -6.97 -10.99 -16.66
C VAL A 2 -6.83 -9.47 -16.67
N PHE A 3 -5.62 -8.96 -16.46
CA PHE A 3 -5.36 -7.53 -16.42
C PHE A 3 -5.70 -6.86 -17.77
N ASP A 4 -5.19 -7.41 -18.88
CA ASP A 4 -5.42 -6.86 -20.22
C ASP A 4 -6.87 -7.01 -20.68
N LYS A 5 -7.49 -8.13 -20.34
CA LYS A 5 -8.81 -8.48 -20.87
C LYS A 5 -9.97 -7.85 -20.09
N TYR A 6 -9.81 -7.71 -18.76
CA TYR A 6 -10.94 -7.34 -17.89
C TYR A 6 -10.70 -6.13 -16.99
N ILE A 7 -9.45 -5.79 -16.71
CA ILE A 7 -9.13 -4.70 -15.79
C ILE A 7 -8.81 -3.42 -16.55
N TRP A 8 -7.72 -3.43 -17.30
CA TRP A 8 -7.23 -2.21 -17.98
C TRP A 8 -8.20 -1.61 -19.00
N PRO A 9 -9.00 -2.37 -19.79
CA PRO A 9 -10.01 -1.79 -20.69
C PRO A 9 -11.08 -0.93 -20.01
N ARG A 10 -11.18 -0.98 -18.70
CA ARG A 10 -12.10 -0.13 -17.90
C ARG A 10 -11.48 1.22 -17.52
N ALA A 11 -10.20 1.42 -17.78
CA ALA A 11 -9.54 2.69 -17.50
C ALA A 11 -10.12 3.79 -18.39
N THR A 12 -10.38 4.93 -17.82
CA THR A 12 -10.92 6.11 -18.51
C THR A 12 -10.14 7.36 -18.12
N GLU A 13 -10.19 8.38 -18.94
CA GLU A 13 -9.59 9.67 -18.65
C GLU A 13 -10.27 10.38 -17.49
N SER A 14 -9.50 11.20 -16.80
CA SER A 14 -9.97 12.14 -15.78
C SER A 14 -9.03 13.35 -15.75
N PRO A 15 -9.39 14.45 -15.08
CA PRO A 15 -8.51 15.61 -14.92
C PRO A 15 -7.15 15.26 -14.28
N LYS A 16 -7.07 14.15 -13.57
CA LYS A 16 -5.84 13.65 -12.92
C LYS A 16 -5.08 12.62 -13.77
N GLY A 17 -5.61 12.24 -14.91
CA GLY A 17 -5.02 11.26 -15.82
C GLY A 17 -5.87 10.01 -16.02
N ILE A 18 -5.36 9.08 -16.82
CA ILE A 18 -6.01 7.79 -17.07
C ILE A 18 -5.94 6.93 -15.81
N SER A 19 -7.07 6.38 -15.40
CA SER A 19 -7.17 5.57 -14.19
C SER A 19 -8.41 4.69 -14.17
N LEU A 20 -8.39 3.69 -13.30
CA LEU A 20 -9.47 2.74 -13.12
C LEU A 20 -10.57 3.32 -12.22
N PRO A 21 -11.86 3.05 -12.52
CA PRO A 21 -12.96 3.37 -11.61
C PRO A 21 -12.92 2.45 -10.38
N TRP A 22 -13.47 2.93 -9.28
CA TRP A 22 -13.54 2.15 -8.03
C TRP A 22 -14.41 0.90 -8.16
N THR A 23 -15.50 1.00 -8.93
CA THR A 23 -16.41 -0.13 -9.12
C THR A 23 -16.63 -0.45 -10.60
N THR A 24 -17.32 -1.56 -10.83
CA THR A 24 -17.75 -1.98 -12.17
C THR A 24 -19.10 -1.38 -12.58
N TYR A 25 -19.76 -0.65 -11.69
CA TYR A 25 -21.06 -0.02 -11.97
C TYR A 25 -20.87 1.29 -12.72
N ASP A 26 -21.65 1.49 -13.78
CA ASP A 26 -21.54 2.67 -14.65
C ASP A 26 -21.81 4.00 -13.92
N GLN A 27 -22.69 3.98 -12.91
CA GLN A 27 -22.98 5.14 -12.09
C GLN A 27 -21.74 5.66 -11.32
N ASP A 28 -20.81 4.78 -11.00
CA ASP A 28 -19.62 5.08 -10.21
C ASP A 28 -18.34 5.20 -11.05
N LYS A 29 -18.45 5.17 -12.39
CA LYS A 29 -17.29 5.21 -13.30
C LYS A 29 -16.37 6.41 -13.11
N ASN A 30 -16.87 7.50 -12.54
CA ASN A 30 -16.11 8.71 -12.24
C ASN A 30 -15.49 8.69 -10.83
N ASN A 31 -15.90 7.75 -9.98
CA ASN A 31 -15.28 7.57 -8.66
C ASN A 31 -13.96 6.81 -8.83
N LYS A 32 -12.87 7.53 -8.71
CA LYS A 32 -11.51 7.03 -8.91
C LYS A 32 -10.67 7.37 -7.70
N ASN A 33 -10.08 6.36 -7.09
CA ASN A 33 -9.38 6.47 -5.83
C ASN A 33 -8.06 5.67 -5.85
N ALA A 34 -7.23 5.86 -4.84
CA ALA A 34 -5.96 5.17 -4.71
C ALA A 34 -6.13 3.70 -4.33
N CYS A 35 -7.20 3.33 -3.63
CA CYS A 35 -7.42 1.94 -3.22
C CYS A 35 -7.55 0.97 -4.40
N THR A 36 -7.99 1.45 -5.57
CA THR A 36 -8.02 0.69 -6.82
C THR A 36 -6.75 0.91 -7.65
N ASN A 37 -6.28 2.14 -7.73
CA ASN A 37 -5.23 2.52 -8.69
C ASN A 37 -3.81 2.26 -8.18
N ALA A 38 -3.58 2.21 -6.87
CA ALA A 38 -2.28 1.81 -6.32
C ALA A 38 -1.98 0.31 -6.54
N PRO A 39 -2.88 -0.64 -6.22
CA PRO A 39 -2.65 -2.05 -6.56
C PRO A 39 -2.63 -2.31 -8.06
N ALA A 40 -3.38 -1.56 -8.88
CA ALA A 40 -3.28 -1.67 -10.33
C ALA A 40 -1.93 -1.22 -10.86
N CYS A 41 -1.35 -0.14 -10.32
CA CYS A 41 0.02 0.31 -10.61
C CYS A 41 1.03 -0.79 -10.27
N LEU A 42 0.92 -1.37 -9.07
CA LEU A 42 1.77 -2.48 -8.65
C LEU A 42 1.64 -3.68 -9.59
N THR A 43 0.41 -4.06 -9.94
CA THR A 43 0.17 -5.17 -10.88
C THR A 43 0.83 -4.91 -12.24
N ALA A 44 0.68 -3.71 -12.78
CA ALA A 44 1.26 -3.36 -14.08
C ALA A 44 2.80 -3.44 -14.07
N VAL A 45 3.46 -2.91 -13.04
CA VAL A 45 4.93 -3.00 -12.95
C VAL A 45 5.41 -4.45 -12.74
N LEU A 46 4.67 -5.27 -12.01
CA LEU A 46 5.00 -6.70 -11.85
C LEU A 46 4.81 -7.48 -13.15
N LEU A 47 3.78 -7.17 -13.94
CA LEU A 47 3.59 -7.72 -15.30
C LEU A 47 4.73 -7.31 -16.23
N TYR A 48 5.17 -6.05 -16.16
CA TYR A 48 6.37 -5.63 -16.88
C TYR A 48 7.62 -6.42 -16.43
N ASN A 49 7.81 -6.61 -15.14
CA ASN A 49 8.93 -7.38 -14.63
C ASN A 49 8.95 -8.81 -15.20
N LYS A 50 7.79 -9.42 -15.32
CA LYS A 50 7.64 -10.79 -15.81
C LYS A 50 7.77 -10.90 -17.32
N TYR A 51 7.07 -10.04 -18.07
CA TYR A 51 6.91 -10.19 -19.52
C TYR A 51 7.78 -9.24 -20.35
N LYS A 52 8.35 -8.20 -19.74
CA LYS A 52 9.15 -7.13 -20.37
C LYS A 52 8.41 -6.39 -21.49
N THR A 53 7.09 -6.43 -21.50
CA THR A 53 6.24 -5.75 -22.47
C THR A 53 6.08 -4.28 -22.07
N LYS A 54 6.56 -3.36 -22.93
CA LYS A 54 6.65 -1.92 -22.63
C LYS A 54 5.31 -1.30 -22.19
N SER A 55 4.19 -1.73 -22.78
CA SER A 55 2.86 -1.19 -22.43
C SER A 55 2.53 -1.32 -20.93
N TYR A 56 2.97 -2.37 -20.26
CA TYR A 56 2.77 -2.50 -18.82
C TYR A 56 3.54 -1.45 -18.00
N LEU A 57 4.75 -1.11 -18.44
CA LEU A 57 5.52 -0.04 -17.78
C LEU A 57 4.87 1.33 -18.02
N ASP A 58 4.38 1.57 -19.23
CA ASP A 58 3.68 2.81 -19.56
C ASP A 58 2.38 2.94 -18.74
N ILE A 59 1.61 1.86 -18.56
CA ILE A 59 0.45 1.80 -17.70
C ILE A 59 0.83 2.06 -16.22
N ALA A 60 1.89 1.41 -15.73
CA ALA A 60 2.36 1.61 -14.37
C ALA A 60 2.72 3.07 -14.09
N LYS A 61 3.43 3.74 -15.02
CA LYS A 61 3.77 5.16 -14.92
C LYS A 61 2.53 6.05 -14.96
N GLN A 62 1.56 5.77 -15.82
CA GLN A 62 0.29 6.52 -15.86
C GLN A 62 -0.48 6.42 -14.53
N LEU A 63 -0.58 5.21 -13.97
CA LEU A 63 -1.24 4.98 -12.68
C LEU A 63 -0.46 5.59 -11.51
N TYR A 64 0.87 5.58 -11.56
CA TYR A 64 1.69 6.31 -10.59
C TYR A 64 1.38 7.80 -10.63
N GLU A 65 1.37 8.44 -11.80
CA GLU A 65 1.06 9.86 -11.95
C GLU A 65 -0.36 10.20 -11.47
N PHE A 66 -1.33 9.33 -11.75
CA PHE A 66 -2.69 9.49 -11.21
C PHE A 66 -2.67 9.48 -9.68
N ASN A 67 -2.01 8.51 -9.05
CA ASN A 67 -1.93 8.42 -7.60
C ASN A 67 -1.23 9.66 -7.01
N ILE A 68 -0.13 10.13 -7.59
CA ILE A 68 0.56 11.35 -7.16
C ILE A 68 -0.36 12.58 -7.20
N LYS A 69 -1.10 12.76 -8.29
CA LYS A 69 -2.06 13.88 -8.44
C LYS A 69 -3.28 13.75 -7.52
N ASN A 70 -3.55 12.57 -7.01
CA ASN A 70 -4.65 12.30 -6.10
C ASN A 70 -4.24 12.38 -4.61
N MET A 71 -2.96 12.45 -4.32
CA MET A 71 -2.46 12.56 -2.94
C MET A 71 -2.88 13.90 -2.32
N PRO A 72 -3.42 13.91 -1.08
CA PRO A 72 -3.72 15.13 -0.34
C PRO A 72 -2.47 15.92 0.05
N ASP A 73 -1.34 15.24 0.21
CA ASP A 73 -0.02 15.81 0.52
C ASP A 73 1.10 14.89 -0.01
N ALA A 74 2.37 15.21 0.29
CA ALA A 74 3.52 14.48 -0.24
C ALA A 74 3.70 13.05 0.30
N GLU A 75 2.98 12.68 1.36
CA GLU A 75 3.21 11.44 2.12
C GLU A 75 1.95 10.57 2.23
N ARG A 76 0.79 11.17 2.23
CA ARG A 76 -0.50 10.51 2.42
C ARG A 76 -1.14 10.16 1.08
N VAL A 77 -1.26 8.88 0.79
CA VAL A 77 -1.74 8.40 -0.53
C VAL A 77 -3.21 8.74 -0.75
N GLU A 78 -4.03 8.72 0.29
CA GLU A 78 -5.48 8.93 0.20
C GLU A 78 -6.04 9.53 1.49
N GLU A 79 -7.28 9.99 1.47
CA GLU A 79 -8.04 10.42 2.64
C GLU A 79 -9.33 9.58 2.77
N PRO A 80 -9.55 8.85 3.86
CA PRO A 80 -8.60 8.63 4.97
C PRO A 80 -7.39 7.79 4.54
N PRO A 81 -6.19 8.02 5.14
CA PRO A 81 -5.01 7.22 4.81
C PRO A 81 -5.13 5.83 5.45
N LEU A 82 -5.33 4.82 4.62
CA LEU A 82 -5.41 3.43 5.05
C LEU A 82 -4.06 2.75 4.85
N THR A 83 -3.69 1.86 5.77
CA THR A 83 -2.37 1.22 5.73
C THR A 83 -2.16 0.43 4.44
N TYR A 84 -3.19 -0.27 3.94
CA TYR A 84 -3.05 -1.06 2.71
C TYR A 84 -2.80 -0.20 1.46
N THR A 85 -3.40 1.00 1.35
CA THR A 85 -3.13 1.91 0.22
C THR A 85 -1.72 2.48 0.29
N GLN A 86 -1.25 2.85 1.49
CA GLN A 86 0.15 3.23 1.71
C GLN A 86 1.10 2.09 1.34
N GLY A 87 0.80 0.86 1.76
CA GLY A 87 1.59 -0.32 1.46
C GLY A 87 1.68 -0.63 -0.02
N THR A 88 0.54 -0.73 -0.70
CA THR A 88 0.50 -1.08 -2.14
C THR A 88 1.14 -0.01 -3.01
N PHE A 89 0.92 1.27 -2.70
CA PHE A 89 1.56 2.36 -3.46
C PHE A 89 3.06 2.44 -3.18
N GLY A 90 3.50 2.25 -1.93
CA GLY A 90 4.91 2.19 -1.57
C GLY A 90 5.64 1.06 -2.31
N GLU A 91 5.05 -0.12 -2.39
CA GLU A 91 5.63 -1.24 -3.15
C GLU A 91 5.62 -0.97 -4.65
N ALA A 92 4.57 -0.37 -5.22
CA ALA A 92 4.55 0.02 -6.62
C ALA A 92 5.70 1.00 -6.95
N CYS A 93 5.93 1.98 -6.09
CA CYS A 93 7.04 2.92 -6.22
C CYS A 93 8.40 2.19 -6.15
N ARG A 94 8.60 1.29 -5.17
CA ARG A 94 9.82 0.50 -5.04
C ARG A 94 10.09 -0.33 -6.30
N GLN A 95 9.08 -1.00 -6.84
CA GLN A 95 9.19 -1.78 -8.09
C GLN A 95 9.50 -0.89 -9.30
N LEU A 96 8.89 0.30 -9.40
CA LEU A 96 9.21 1.27 -10.46
C LEU A 96 10.66 1.73 -10.38
N TYR A 97 11.21 1.96 -9.19
CA TYR A 97 12.63 2.26 -9.02
C TYR A 97 13.51 1.15 -9.59
N HIS A 98 13.26 -0.11 -9.24
CA HIS A 98 14.07 -1.23 -9.73
C HIS A 98 14.00 -1.43 -11.25
N VAL A 99 12.93 -0.98 -11.87
CA VAL A 99 12.75 -1.05 -13.33
C VAL A 99 13.41 0.12 -14.06
N THR A 100 13.33 1.33 -13.47
CA THR A 100 13.73 2.56 -14.17
C THR A 100 15.06 3.13 -13.71
N GLY A 101 15.49 2.84 -12.48
CA GLY A 101 16.63 3.48 -11.81
C GLY A 101 16.36 4.89 -11.31
N GLU A 102 15.14 5.42 -11.47
CA GLU A 102 14.77 6.78 -11.07
C GLU A 102 14.60 6.87 -9.55
N LYS A 103 15.54 7.52 -8.87
CA LYS A 103 15.60 7.63 -7.39
C LYS A 103 14.32 8.19 -6.76
N SER A 104 13.62 9.08 -7.45
CA SER A 104 12.36 9.68 -7.00
C SER A 104 11.29 8.66 -6.62
N TYR A 105 11.25 7.51 -7.29
CA TYR A 105 10.34 6.42 -6.94
C TYR A 105 10.71 5.77 -5.60
N MET A 106 11.99 5.49 -5.34
CA MET A 106 12.41 4.93 -4.05
C MET A 106 12.19 5.90 -2.90
N ASP A 107 12.49 7.20 -3.11
CA ASP A 107 12.23 8.26 -2.14
C ASP A 107 10.72 8.36 -1.82
N LYS A 108 9.86 8.23 -2.83
CA LYS A 108 8.40 8.20 -2.65
C LYS A 108 7.96 6.95 -1.88
N ALA A 109 8.50 5.79 -2.20
CA ALA A 109 8.23 4.54 -1.46
C ALA A 109 8.53 4.71 0.03
N GLY A 110 9.70 5.23 0.37
CA GLY A 110 10.09 5.48 1.75
C GLY A 110 9.12 6.41 2.47
N LYS A 111 8.76 7.54 1.85
CA LYS A 111 7.84 8.53 2.45
C LYS A 111 6.49 7.94 2.79
N VAL A 112 5.83 7.27 1.84
CA VAL A 112 4.48 6.74 2.06
C VAL A 112 4.48 5.55 3.03
N LEU A 113 5.50 4.69 3.01
CA LEU A 113 5.61 3.59 3.95
C LEU A 113 5.94 4.08 5.37
N TYR A 114 6.79 5.08 5.50
CA TYR A 114 7.13 5.69 6.78
C TYR A 114 5.93 6.41 7.40
N TYR A 115 5.13 7.11 6.60
CA TYR A 115 3.91 7.77 7.04
C TYR A 115 2.97 6.81 7.78
N ALA A 116 2.76 5.60 7.27
CA ALA A 116 1.86 4.63 7.89
C ALA A 116 2.25 4.27 9.34
N VAL A 117 3.55 4.23 9.66
CA VAL A 117 4.05 3.82 10.98
C VAL A 117 4.40 4.99 11.91
N THR A 118 4.30 6.23 11.44
CA THR A 118 4.67 7.43 12.22
C THR A 118 3.56 8.46 12.34
N SER A 119 2.64 8.53 11.37
CA SER A 119 1.54 9.48 11.40
C SER A 119 0.53 9.11 12.48
N ASN A 120 0.04 10.11 13.21
CA ASN A 120 -1.07 9.93 14.15
C ASN A 120 -2.40 9.53 13.46
N ARG A 121 -2.46 9.53 12.14
CA ARG A 121 -3.61 9.07 11.36
C ARG A 121 -3.64 7.54 11.24
N CYS A 122 -2.48 6.90 11.10
CA CYS A 122 -2.35 5.45 10.93
C CYS A 122 -1.83 4.74 12.19
N THR A 123 -1.19 5.47 13.10
CA THR A 123 -0.55 4.93 14.31
C THR A 123 -1.16 5.59 15.54
N ASP A 124 -1.47 4.81 16.56
CA ASP A 124 -1.90 5.29 17.86
C ASP A 124 -0.71 5.93 18.60
N THR A 125 -0.86 7.18 19.00
CA THR A 125 0.24 7.96 19.60
C THR A 125 0.63 7.50 21.00
N SER A 126 -0.29 6.88 21.72
CA SER A 126 -0.05 6.43 23.10
C SER A 126 0.72 5.11 23.15
N SER A 127 0.39 4.19 22.25
CA SER A 127 1.00 2.85 22.19
C SER A 127 2.09 2.73 21.13
N GLY A 128 2.10 3.60 20.11
CA GLY A 128 2.97 3.47 18.94
C GLY A 128 2.60 2.31 18.01
N LEU A 129 1.42 1.72 18.16
CA LEU A 129 0.92 0.62 17.35
C LEU A 129 0.05 1.13 16.20
N LEU A 130 0.02 0.40 15.10
CA LEU A 130 -0.91 0.66 14.01
C LEU A 130 -2.36 0.63 14.51
N ARG A 131 -3.13 1.67 14.20
CA ARG A 131 -4.54 1.78 14.62
C ARG A 131 -5.39 0.66 14.03
N HIS A 132 -6.52 0.38 14.62
CA HIS A 132 -7.57 -0.32 13.90
C HIS A 132 -8.16 0.63 12.84
N GLU A 133 -8.49 0.10 11.68
CA GLU A 133 -8.96 0.88 10.52
C GLU A 133 -10.45 0.66 10.22
N GLY A 134 -11.13 0.01 11.13
CA GLY A 134 -12.54 -0.36 11.12
C GLY A 134 -12.76 -1.79 11.57
N THR A 135 -14.02 -2.20 11.62
CA THR A 135 -14.46 -3.49 12.17
C THR A 135 -15.09 -4.41 11.12
N SER A 136 -15.12 -4.00 9.85
CA SER A 136 -15.54 -4.89 8.78
C SER A 136 -14.46 -5.94 8.47
N MET A 137 -14.85 -7.03 7.81
CA MET A 137 -13.95 -8.14 7.50
C MET A 137 -12.73 -7.69 6.68
N ASP A 138 -12.91 -6.85 5.67
CA ASP A 138 -11.84 -6.32 4.83
C ASP A 138 -10.93 -5.36 5.58
N GLN A 139 -11.48 -4.48 6.41
CA GLN A 139 -10.71 -3.53 7.22
C GLN A 139 -9.78 -4.21 8.23
N SER A 140 -10.16 -5.38 8.72
CA SER A 140 -9.30 -6.18 9.61
C SER A 140 -8.01 -6.65 8.93
N LEU A 141 -8.02 -6.76 7.59
CA LEU A 141 -6.90 -7.25 6.79
C LEU A 141 -5.96 -6.14 6.27
N PHE A 142 -6.32 -4.87 6.39
CA PHE A 142 -5.54 -3.76 5.79
C PHE A 142 -4.08 -3.74 6.27
N LYS A 143 -3.85 -3.92 7.57
CA LYS A 143 -2.49 -4.00 8.11
C LYS A 143 -1.71 -5.20 7.56
N ALA A 144 -2.38 -6.33 7.35
CA ALA A 144 -1.75 -7.52 6.78
C ALA A 144 -1.27 -7.30 5.35
N VAL A 145 -1.93 -6.43 4.58
CA VAL A 145 -1.48 -6.03 3.23
C VAL A 145 -0.27 -5.08 3.31
N TYR A 146 -0.25 -4.17 4.28
CA TYR A 146 0.85 -3.22 4.47
C TYR A 146 2.17 -3.90 4.85
N ILE A 147 2.13 -4.82 5.82
CA ILE A 147 3.32 -5.40 6.45
C ILE A 147 4.33 -5.99 5.45
N PRO A 148 3.95 -6.89 4.51
CA PRO A 148 4.92 -7.48 3.59
C PRO A 148 5.59 -6.44 2.70
N TYR A 149 4.88 -5.40 2.27
CA TYR A 149 5.45 -4.33 1.45
C TYR A 149 6.42 -3.44 2.23
N ALA A 150 6.09 -3.13 3.48
CA ALA A 150 7.02 -2.42 4.37
C ALA A 150 8.27 -3.25 4.66
N VAL A 151 8.15 -4.57 4.83
CA VAL A 151 9.29 -5.50 4.98
C VAL A 151 10.14 -5.51 3.70
N ASN A 152 9.54 -5.57 2.52
CA ASN A 152 10.28 -5.50 1.26
C ASN A 152 11.14 -4.24 1.16
N TYR A 153 10.61 -3.08 1.58
CA TYR A 153 11.37 -1.84 1.62
C TYR A 153 12.53 -1.90 2.64
N VAL A 154 12.26 -2.42 3.84
CA VAL A 154 13.29 -2.56 4.91
C VAL A 154 14.45 -3.45 4.48
N LEU A 155 14.19 -4.46 3.66
CA LEU A 155 15.19 -5.41 3.17
C LEU A 155 15.88 -4.96 1.87
N ASP A 156 15.44 -3.85 1.28
CA ASP A 156 15.99 -3.34 0.03
C ASP A 156 17.29 -2.58 0.30
N ASP A 157 18.38 -2.97 -0.37
CA ASP A 157 19.70 -2.35 -0.23
C ASP A 157 19.79 -0.93 -0.82
N LYS A 158 18.78 -0.51 -1.55
CA LYS A 158 18.64 0.84 -2.14
C LYS A 158 17.73 1.76 -1.32
N ALA A 159 17.08 1.23 -0.28
CA ALA A 159 16.26 2.02 0.62
C ALA A 159 17.11 3.02 1.43
N ASP A 160 16.52 4.16 1.76
CA ASP A 160 17.15 5.08 2.71
C ASP A 160 17.32 4.39 4.07
N THR A 161 18.56 4.34 4.55
CA THR A 161 18.92 3.58 5.76
C THR A 161 18.20 4.06 7.00
N TYR A 162 18.01 5.37 7.15
CA TYR A 162 17.30 5.94 8.30
C TYR A 162 15.81 5.55 8.28
N THR A 163 15.18 5.74 7.14
CA THR A 163 13.76 5.40 6.91
C THR A 163 13.52 3.91 7.10
N ALA A 164 14.35 3.06 6.50
CA ALA A 164 14.25 1.61 6.62
C ALA A 164 14.39 1.13 8.08
N ARG A 165 15.36 1.69 8.80
CA ARG A 165 15.56 1.39 10.23
C ARG A 165 14.34 1.78 11.06
N ALA A 166 13.83 2.98 10.88
CA ALA A 166 12.67 3.47 11.62
C ALA A 166 11.41 2.62 11.35
N ILE A 167 11.15 2.26 10.07
CA ILE A 167 10.06 1.35 9.72
C ILE A 167 10.27 -0.01 10.41
N LYS A 168 11.48 -0.59 10.34
CA LYS A 168 11.80 -1.88 10.98
C LYS A 168 11.50 -1.87 12.48
N GLU A 169 11.92 -0.85 13.20
CA GLU A 169 11.68 -0.71 14.64
C GLU A 169 10.16 -0.71 14.95
N LYS A 170 9.37 0.03 14.16
CA LYS A 170 7.92 0.08 14.30
C LYS A 170 7.25 -1.26 13.97
N LEU A 171 7.69 -1.94 12.91
CA LEU A 171 7.19 -3.27 12.56
C LEU A 171 7.46 -4.29 13.67
N LEU A 172 8.67 -4.30 14.25
CA LEU A 172 9.02 -5.19 15.35
C LEU A 172 8.20 -4.89 16.60
N HIS A 173 7.94 -3.62 16.89
CA HIS A 173 7.07 -3.22 18.01
C HIS A 173 5.65 -3.76 17.82
N ASN A 174 5.06 -3.60 16.64
CA ASN A 174 3.74 -4.12 16.29
C ASN A 174 3.69 -5.66 16.34
N ALA A 175 4.71 -6.34 15.81
CA ALA A 175 4.80 -7.80 15.85
C ALA A 175 4.90 -8.34 17.27
N THR A 176 5.63 -7.65 18.13
CA THR A 176 5.75 -8.01 19.57
C THR A 176 4.40 -7.89 20.27
N ALA A 177 3.67 -6.78 20.06
CA ALA A 177 2.34 -6.59 20.62
C ALA A 177 1.35 -7.65 20.11
N LEU A 178 1.32 -7.88 18.79
CA LEU A 178 0.48 -8.91 18.18
C LEU A 178 0.78 -10.29 18.76
N SER A 179 2.05 -10.70 18.81
CA SER A 179 2.44 -12.01 19.34
C SER A 179 2.03 -12.22 20.79
N LYS A 180 2.10 -11.15 21.60
CA LYS A 180 1.69 -11.19 23.02
C LYS A 180 0.18 -11.34 23.19
N ASN A 181 -0.60 -10.72 22.31
CA ASN A 181 -2.05 -10.56 22.44
C ASN A 181 -2.87 -11.54 21.58
N LEU A 182 -2.20 -12.45 20.83
CA LEU A 182 -2.91 -13.48 20.05
C LEU A 182 -3.67 -14.45 20.95
N ASP A 183 -4.93 -14.74 20.58
CA ASP A 183 -5.63 -15.90 21.14
C ASP A 183 -5.08 -17.19 20.50
N ARG A 184 -4.56 -18.05 21.37
CA ARG A 184 -3.97 -19.35 21.01
C ARG A 184 -4.84 -20.54 21.43
N LYS A 185 -6.02 -20.31 22.00
CA LYS A 185 -6.90 -21.38 22.50
C LYS A 185 -7.34 -22.34 21.38
N MET A 186 -7.44 -21.83 20.16
CA MET A 186 -7.89 -22.59 18.99
C MET A 186 -6.72 -23.02 18.07
N TYR A 187 -5.51 -23.18 18.63
CA TYR A 187 -4.35 -23.59 17.80
C TYR A 187 -4.69 -24.78 16.88
N PRO A 188 -4.27 -24.79 15.60
CA PRO A 188 -3.36 -23.84 14.93
C PRO A 188 -4.01 -22.53 14.47
N ARG A 189 -5.31 -22.35 14.60
CA ARG A 189 -5.99 -21.09 14.32
C ARG A 189 -5.72 -20.11 15.45
N MET A 190 -5.11 -18.99 15.11
CA MET A 190 -4.82 -17.91 16.06
C MET A 190 -5.58 -16.68 15.64
N TYR A 191 -6.21 -16.01 16.59
CA TYR A 191 -7.00 -14.82 16.33
C TYR A 191 -6.35 -13.60 16.98
N ALA A 192 -6.48 -12.45 16.33
CA ALA A 192 -6.08 -11.15 16.83
C ALA A 192 -7.26 -10.19 16.79
N ASP A 193 -7.29 -9.26 17.74
CA ASP A 193 -8.22 -8.13 17.70
C ASP A 193 -7.87 -7.19 16.53
N TYR A 194 -8.82 -6.36 16.11
CA TYR A 194 -8.60 -5.29 15.12
C TYR A 194 -7.50 -4.32 15.54
N PHE A 195 -7.32 -4.10 16.82
CA PHE A 195 -6.20 -3.37 17.39
C PHE A 195 -5.24 -4.34 18.08
N TRP A 196 -4.02 -4.44 17.61
CA TRP A 196 -3.04 -5.44 18.09
C TRP A 196 -2.54 -5.20 19.53
N GLY A 197 -2.86 -4.04 20.10
CA GLY A 197 -2.62 -3.74 21.52
C GLY A 197 -3.65 -4.33 22.47
N THR A 198 -4.76 -4.86 21.98
CA THR A 198 -5.82 -5.47 22.78
C THR A 198 -5.58 -6.99 22.91
N THR A 199 -5.71 -7.51 24.14
CA THR A 199 -5.74 -8.96 24.37
C THR A 199 -7.08 -9.51 23.89
N PHE A 200 -7.04 -10.57 23.10
CA PHE A 200 -8.24 -11.23 22.56
C PHE A 200 -8.93 -12.06 23.65
#